data_15f2be1e0b9316e62c50a29062b23ccc
#
_entry.id   15f2be1e0b9316e62c50a29062b23ccc
#
_cell.length_a   1.000
_cell.length_b   1.000
_cell.length_c   1.000
_cell.angle_alpha   90.00
_cell.angle_beta   90.00
_cell.angle_gamma   90.00
#
_symmetry.space_group_name_H-M   'P 1'
#
loop_
_entity.id
_entity.type
_entity.pdbx_description
1 polymer ?
#
loop_
_entity_poly.entity_id
_entity_poly.type
_entity_poly.pdbx_seq_one_letter_code
_entity_poly.pdbx_strand_id
1 'polypeptide(L)'
;SLPAEKKLFTNGQCKLVSHINGYLLAAPDVWIASRTNNKPNWLPKIEKGSEPSDGGHLFLTPEEADCLSQKYPSLVKYIRKFTGGNEVINSKPGEVSRYCLWFLHGNPADYAKNSEICERLQAIRTLREGSSADRIRKKADEAYLFCQIRQPESNYIIIPQHSTSSRRYIPMGFFDKNVICGNSAFVIASESRYLFGILNSNVHNAWCRAICGRLGMAYRYSPAVYNNFPWPTPTEQQKAKIEQTAQAILDARALYPDSSLADLFDELTMPPELRKAHQANDRAVMDAYGFTKGTAARTSESACVAELMKLYQQKVSELEK
;
A
#
# COMPACT_ATOMS: atom_id res chain seq x y z
N SER A 1 10.89 -0.05 46.19
CA SER A 1 11.97 0.21 45.25
C SER A 1 11.53 1.32 44.31
N LEU A 2 12.32 2.40 44.20
CA LEU A 2 12.12 3.44 43.19
C LEU A 2 12.14 2.77 41.82
N PRO A 3 11.24 3.15 40.87
CA PRO A 3 11.28 2.63 39.51
C PRO A 3 12.63 3.01 38.90
N ALA A 4 13.38 2.00 38.47
CA ALA A 4 14.69 2.21 37.87
C ALA A 4 14.51 3.07 36.58
N GLU A 5 15.14 4.24 36.55
CA GLU A 5 15.16 5.08 35.35
C GLU A 5 15.80 4.32 34.19
N LYS A 6 15.12 4.31 33.05
CA LYS A 6 15.58 3.67 31.82
C LYS A 6 16.18 4.71 30.88
N LYS A 7 17.22 4.32 30.14
CA LYS A 7 17.85 5.20 29.14
C LYS A 7 17.31 4.87 27.76
N LEU A 8 16.63 5.83 27.15
CA LEU A 8 16.17 5.74 25.77
C LEU A 8 17.10 6.56 24.88
N PHE A 9 17.71 5.90 23.89
CA PHE A 9 18.56 6.55 22.89
C PHE A 9 17.78 6.77 21.60
N THR A 10 17.72 8.00 21.11
CA THR A 10 17.06 8.35 19.86
C THR A 10 17.92 9.38 19.12
N ASN A 11 18.32 9.09 17.89
CA ASN A 11 19.15 9.99 17.06
C ASN A 11 20.42 10.49 17.78
N GLY A 12 21.10 9.59 18.49
CA GLY A 12 22.32 9.92 19.23
C GLY A 12 22.12 10.67 20.56
N GLN A 13 20.87 11.02 20.90
CA GLN A 13 20.54 11.65 22.18
C GLN A 13 20.04 10.62 23.19
N CYS A 14 20.45 10.76 24.44
CA CYS A 14 19.99 9.92 25.57
C CYS A 14 18.95 10.69 26.38
N LYS A 15 17.80 10.07 26.61
CA LYS A 15 16.74 10.59 27.49
C LYS A 15 16.45 9.58 28.61
N LEU A 16 16.37 10.06 29.85
CA LEU A 16 15.88 9.26 30.97
C LEU A 16 14.35 9.17 30.91
N VAL A 17 13.82 7.96 31.03
CA VAL A 17 12.37 7.68 30.97
C VAL A 17 12.00 6.63 32.04
N SER A 18 10.79 6.68 32.55
CA SER A 18 10.28 5.74 33.54
C SER A 18 9.94 4.37 32.94
N HIS A 19 9.55 4.36 31.65
CA HIS A 19 9.12 3.14 30.95
C HIS A 19 9.53 3.17 29.48
N ILE A 20 9.86 1.98 28.93
CA ILE A 20 10.09 1.76 27.49
C ILE A 20 9.26 0.54 27.11
N ASN A 21 8.32 0.71 26.18
CA ASN A 21 7.45 -0.36 25.71
C ASN A 21 8.12 -1.27 24.66
N GLY A 22 7.43 -2.33 24.24
CA GLY A 22 7.91 -3.28 23.24
C GLY A 22 8.21 -2.68 21.86
N TYR A 23 7.78 -1.46 21.58
CA TYR A 23 8.08 -0.70 20.36
C TYR A 23 9.25 0.30 20.53
N LEU A 24 9.99 0.18 21.65
CA LEU A 24 11.12 1.05 22.02
C LEU A 24 10.73 2.52 22.16
N LEU A 25 9.54 2.79 22.65
CA LEU A 25 9.01 4.14 22.90
C LEU A 25 8.85 4.40 24.40
N ALA A 26 9.02 5.66 24.81
CA ALA A 26 8.68 6.12 26.15
C ALA A 26 7.14 6.26 26.30
N ALA A 27 6.44 5.13 26.31
CA ALA A 27 4.99 5.04 26.36
C ALA A 27 4.57 3.77 27.11
N PRO A 28 3.32 3.66 27.60
CA PRO A 28 2.78 2.42 28.19
C PRO A 28 2.88 1.24 27.21
N ASP A 29 2.85 0.03 27.75
CA ASP A 29 2.81 -1.20 26.96
C ASP A 29 1.51 -1.27 26.16
N VAL A 30 1.63 -1.47 24.85
CA VAL A 30 0.52 -1.59 23.90
C VAL A 30 0.79 -2.82 23.04
N TRP A 31 -0.21 -3.67 22.87
CA TRP A 31 -0.17 -4.82 21.96
C TRP A 31 -1.10 -4.56 20.77
N ILE A 32 -0.52 -4.43 19.59
CA ILE A 32 -1.28 -4.26 18.36
C ILE A 32 -1.49 -5.63 17.74
N ALA A 33 -2.72 -6.11 17.80
CA ALA A 33 -3.06 -7.43 17.30
C ALA A 33 -3.00 -7.48 15.76
N SER A 34 -2.38 -8.53 15.21
CA SER A 34 -2.15 -8.66 13.77
C SER A 34 -3.41 -8.87 12.92
N ARG A 35 -4.55 -9.19 13.54
CA ARG A 35 -5.79 -9.61 12.85
C ARG A 35 -7.05 -8.87 13.29
N THR A 36 -6.95 -7.84 14.11
CA THR A 36 -8.13 -7.07 14.54
C THR A 36 -8.60 -6.13 13.45
N ASN A 37 -9.91 -6.13 13.23
CA ASN A 37 -10.58 -5.28 12.26
C ASN A 37 -11.17 -4.05 12.97
N ASN A 38 -10.33 -3.31 13.69
CA ASN A 38 -10.72 -2.15 14.52
C ASN A 38 -10.92 -0.87 13.68
N LYS A 39 -10.99 -0.99 12.36
CA LYS A 39 -11.17 0.15 11.48
C LYS A 39 -12.58 0.74 11.61
N PRO A 40 -12.76 2.06 11.43
CA PRO A 40 -14.06 2.67 11.34
C PRO A 40 -14.91 2.08 10.19
N ASN A 41 -16.23 2.03 10.34
CA ASN A 41 -17.14 1.47 9.34
C ASN A 41 -17.07 2.19 7.98
N TRP A 42 -16.78 3.50 7.98
CA TRP A 42 -16.65 4.30 6.76
C TRP A 42 -15.36 4.00 5.97
N LEU A 43 -14.39 3.34 6.59
CA LEU A 43 -13.09 3.09 5.99
C LEU A 43 -13.17 1.90 5.03
N PRO A 44 -12.77 2.05 3.74
CA PRO A 44 -12.75 0.96 2.78
C PRO A 44 -11.85 -0.20 3.25
N LYS A 45 -12.16 -1.39 2.78
CA LYS A 45 -11.33 -2.57 3.03
C LYS A 45 -10.00 -2.45 2.30
N ILE A 46 -8.92 -2.83 2.96
CA ILE A 46 -7.62 -3.06 2.32
C ILE A 46 -7.48 -4.55 1.99
N GLU A 47 -7.10 -4.86 0.78
CA GLU A 47 -6.88 -6.22 0.32
C GLU A 47 -5.52 -6.35 -0.37
N LYS A 48 -4.95 -7.55 -0.32
CA LYS A 48 -3.77 -7.86 -1.12
C LYS A 48 -4.18 -7.96 -2.59
N GLY A 49 -3.35 -7.53 -3.51
CA GLY A 49 -3.62 -7.68 -4.94
C GLY A 49 -3.77 -9.14 -5.38
N SER A 50 -4.19 -9.35 -6.60
CA SER A 50 -4.49 -10.67 -7.17
C SER A 50 -3.25 -11.54 -7.28
N GLU A 51 -3.40 -12.85 -7.00
CA GLU A 51 -2.30 -13.83 -7.00
C GLU A 51 -2.44 -14.77 -8.20
N PRO A 52 -1.49 -14.77 -9.15
CA PRO A 52 -1.59 -15.59 -10.36
C PRO A 52 -1.31 -17.07 -10.10
N SER A 53 -0.21 -17.44 -9.42
CA SER A 53 0.29 -18.82 -9.27
C SER A 53 0.28 -19.58 -10.59
N ASP A 54 0.96 -19.02 -11.59
CA ASP A 54 0.87 -19.42 -13.00
C ASP A 54 2.24 -19.69 -13.66
N GLY A 55 3.35 -19.58 -12.90
CA GLY A 55 4.70 -19.70 -13.45
C GLY A 55 5.08 -18.62 -14.47
N GLY A 56 4.31 -17.53 -14.54
CA GLY A 56 4.52 -16.44 -15.50
C GLY A 56 3.77 -16.59 -16.82
N HIS A 57 3.05 -17.70 -17.04
CA HIS A 57 2.38 -17.98 -18.31
C HIS A 57 1.16 -17.07 -18.61
N LEU A 58 0.59 -16.38 -17.62
CA LEU A 58 -0.44 -15.36 -17.85
C LEU A 58 0.15 -13.96 -18.08
N PHE A 59 1.45 -13.76 -17.95
CA PHE A 59 2.09 -12.49 -18.19
C PHE A 59 2.61 -12.35 -19.61
N LEU A 60 2.64 -11.09 -20.06
CA LEU A 60 3.13 -10.70 -21.38
C LEU A 60 4.04 -9.48 -21.21
N THR A 61 5.12 -9.43 -21.97
CA THR A 61 5.86 -8.20 -22.20
C THR A 61 5.03 -7.25 -23.06
N PRO A 62 5.38 -5.97 -23.18
CA PRO A 62 4.74 -5.05 -24.13
C PRO A 62 4.76 -5.60 -25.56
N GLU A 63 5.89 -6.12 -26.01
CA GLU A 63 6.09 -6.68 -27.36
C GLU A 63 5.21 -7.94 -27.59
N GLU A 64 5.14 -8.82 -26.60
CA GLU A 64 4.26 -10.00 -26.67
C GLU A 64 2.78 -9.60 -26.71
N ALA A 65 2.39 -8.58 -25.93
CA ALA A 65 1.02 -8.06 -25.92
C ALA A 65 0.63 -7.45 -27.26
N ASP A 66 1.52 -6.67 -27.87
CA ASP A 66 1.31 -6.09 -29.19
C ASP A 66 1.24 -7.16 -30.28
N CYS A 67 2.17 -8.13 -30.28
CA CYS A 67 2.17 -9.25 -31.23
C CYS A 67 0.88 -10.08 -31.12
N LEU A 68 0.47 -10.43 -29.88
CA LEU A 68 -0.75 -11.20 -29.63
C LEU A 68 -1.99 -10.42 -30.08
N SER A 69 -2.02 -9.10 -29.84
CA SER A 69 -3.13 -8.23 -30.23
C SER A 69 -3.30 -8.12 -31.75
N GLN A 70 -2.19 -8.05 -32.48
CA GLN A 70 -2.20 -8.01 -33.96
C GLN A 70 -2.59 -9.36 -34.54
N LYS A 71 -2.04 -10.43 -34.01
CA LYS A 71 -2.30 -11.80 -34.49
C LYS A 71 -3.71 -12.28 -34.19
N TYR A 72 -4.26 -11.87 -33.04
CA TYR A 72 -5.57 -12.32 -32.53
C TYR A 72 -6.40 -11.14 -31.98
N PRO A 73 -7.04 -10.34 -32.83
CA PRO A 73 -7.79 -9.14 -32.39
C PRO A 73 -8.92 -9.46 -31.37
N SER A 74 -9.47 -10.68 -31.40
CA SER A 74 -10.50 -11.11 -30.44
C SER A 74 -9.99 -11.22 -29.00
N LEU A 75 -8.66 -11.35 -28.80
CA LEU A 75 -8.02 -11.48 -27.51
C LEU A 75 -7.67 -10.16 -26.87
N VAL A 76 -7.69 -9.04 -27.58
CA VAL A 76 -7.33 -7.70 -27.09
C VAL A 76 -8.09 -7.34 -25.80
N LYS A 77 -9.36 -7.68 -25.74
CA LYS A 77 -10.21 -7.45 -24.54
C LYS A 77 -9.74 -8.19 -23.28
N TYR A 78 -8.89 -9.22 -23.41
CA TYR A 78 -8.33 -9.99 -22.31
C TYR A 78 -6.91 -9.55 -21.93
N ILE A 79 -6.28 -8.71 -22.73
CA ILE A 79 -4.96 -8.17 -22.44
C ILE A 79 -5.13 -6.94 -21.58
N ARG A 80 -4.69 -7.02 -20.33
CA ARG A 80 -4.80 -5.94 -19.33
C ARG A 80 -3.43 -5.48 -18.90
N LYS A 81 -3.28 -4.18 -18.67
CA LYS A 81 -2.12 -3.63 -17.98
C LYS A 81 -2.00 -4.27 -16.61
N PHE A 82 -0.78 -4.65 -16.23
CA PHE A 82 -0.50 -5.23 -14.92
C PHE A 82 0.49 -4.38 -14.15
N THR A 83 0.29 -4.27 -12.84
CA THR A 83 1.19 -3.57 -11.94
C THR A 83 1.32 -4.32 -10.62
N GLY A 84 2.40 -4.07 -9.90
CA GLY A 84 2.65 -4.56 -8.56
C GLY A 84 3.49 -3.56 -7.78
N GLY A 85 3.96 -3.94 -6.60
CA GLY A 85 4.72 -3.04 -5.75
C GLY A 85 5.98 -2.48 -6.39
N ASN A 86 6.66 -3.29 -7.20
CA ASN A 86 7.88 -2.86 -7.90
C ASN A 86 7.58 -1.87 -9.03
N GLU A 87 6.60 -2.18 -9.86
CA GLU A 87 6.19 -1.32 -10.97
C GLU A 87 5.66 0.03 -10.47
N VAL A 88 4.83 0.03 -9.42
CA VAL A 88 4.32 1.27 -8.81
C VAL A 88 5.46 2.20 -8.37
N ILE A 89 6.55 1.63 -7.85
CA ILE A 89 7.66 2.41 -7.32
C ILE A 89 8.61 2.86 -8.44
N ASN A 90 8.93 1.98 -9.39
CA ASN A 90 10.07 2.16 -10.30
C ASN A 90 9.66 2.54 -11.73
N SER A 91 8.39 2.37 -12.13
CA SER A 91 7.95 2.83 -13.45
C SER A 91 7.65 4.32 -13.48
N LYS A 92 7.89 4.94 -14.62
CA LYS A 92 7.49 6.32 -14.89
C LYS A 92 5.97 6.43 -15.06
N PRO A 93 5.39 7.62 -14.86
CA PRO A 93 3.97 7.84 -15.15
C PRO A 93 3.60 7.41 -16.59
N GLY A 94 2.57 6.57 -16.71
CA GLY A 94 2.11 6.06 -18.00
C GLY A 94 2.90 4.89 -18.58
N GLU A 95 4.07 4.57 -18.05
CA GLU A 95 4.86 3.41 -18.47
C GLU A 95 4.16 2.11 -18.05
N VAL A 96 4.12 1.15 -18.99
CA VAL A 96 3.57 -0.18 -18.75
C VAL A 96 4.64 -1.20 -19.06
N SER A 97 5.24 -1.76 -18.03
CA SER A 97 6.31 -2.75 -18.16
C SER A 97 5.80 -4.18 -18.33
N ARG A 98 4.54 -4.44 -17.98
CA ARG A 98 3.92 -5.77 -18.10
C ARG A 98 2.43 -5.69 -18.39
N TYR A 99 1.95 -6.70 -19.10
CA TYR A 99 0.55 -7.01 -19.27
C TYR A 99 0.23 -8.38 -18.69
N CYS A 100 -1.07 -8.69 -18.55
CA CYS A 100 -1.52 -10.03 -18.22
C CYS A 100 -2.74 -10.41 -19.05
N LEU A 101 -2.88 -11.71 -19.26
CA LEU A 101 -4.10 -12.31 -19.78
C LEU A 101 -5.12 -12.42 -18.63
N TRP A 102 -6.21 -11.69 -18.75
CA TRP A 102 -7.24 -11.59 -17.74
C TRP A 102 -8.57 -12.10 -18.25
N PHE A 103 -8.82 -13.41 -18.06
CA PHE A 103 -10.00 -14.09 -18.58
C PHE A 103 -11.20 -14.09 -17.63
N LEU A 104 -11.15 -13.28 -16.56
CA LEU A 104 -12.29 -13.16 -15.65
C LEU A 104 -13.53 -12.71 -16.43
N HIS A 105 -14.63 -13.48 -16.32
CA HIS A 105 -15.87 -13.32 -17.09
C HIS A 105 -15.68 -13.48 -18.62
N GLY A 106 -14.56 -14.05 -19.06
CA GLY A 106 -14.29 -14.32 -20.48
C GLY A 106 -15.14 -15.46 -21.05
N ASN A 107 -15.38 -15.39 -22.35
CA ASN A 107 -16.02 -16.49 -23.07
C ASN A 107 -14.92 -17.48 -23.54
N PRO A 108 -14.94 -18.76 -23.10
CA PRO A 108 -13.97 -19.76 -23.54
C PRO A 108 -13.88 -19.92 -25.06
N ALA A 109 -14.98 -19.70 -25.80
CA ALA A 109 -14.98 -19.77 -27.26
C ALA A 109 -14.01 -18.81 -27.94
N ASP A 110 -13.64 -17.72 -27.27
CA ASP A 110 -12.73 -16.71 -27.82
C ASP A 110 -11.26 -17.16 -27.82
N TYR A 111 -10.88 -18.09 -26.95
CA TYR A 111 -9.49 -18.51 -26.75
C TYR A 111 -9.25 -20.02 -26.81
N ALA A 112 -10.28 -20.86 -26.67
CA ALA A 112 -10.14 -22.32 -26.63
C ALA A 112 -9.59 -22.96 -27.93
N LYS A 113 -9.69 -22.25 -29.07
CA LYS A 113 -9.12 -22.68 -30.36
C LYS A 113 -7.75 -22.06 -30.65
N ASN A 114 -7.24 -21.20 -29.77
CA ASN A 114 -5.95 -20.58 -29.94
C ASN A 114 -4.86 -21.46 -29.33
N SER A 115 -3.99 -22.04 -30.19
CA SER A 115 -2.95 -22.98 -29.74
C SER A 115 -1.99 -22.35 -28.73
N GLU A 116 -1.59 -21.09 -28.96
CA GLU A 116 -0.66 -20.38 -28.08
C GLU A 116 -1.26 -20.15 -26.68
N ILE A 117 -2.54 -19.79 -26.60
CA ILE A 117 -3.23 -19.67 -25.32
C ILE A 117 -3.41 -21.04 -24.66
N CYS A 118 -3.80 -22.06 -25.43
CA CYS A 118 -3.98 -23.43 -24.91
C CYS A 118 -2.67 -23.98 -24.32
N GLU A 119 -1.53 -23.76 -24.97
CA GLU A 119 -0.22 -24.16 -24.47
C GLU A 119 0.12 -23.47 -23.14
N ARG A 120 -0.09 -22.17 -23.05
CA ARG A 120 0.09 -21.40 -21.80
C ARG A 120 -0.81 -21.95 -20.68
N LEU A 121 -2.10 -22.18 -20.95
CA LEU A 121 -3.05 -22.71 -19.98
C LEU A 121 -2.71 -24.13 -19.54
N GLN A 122 -2.25 -25.00 -20.47
CA GLN A 122 -1.81 -26.35 -20.13
C GLN A 122 -0.57 -26.35 -19.23
N ALA A 123 0.39 -25.44 -19.46
CA ALA A 123 1.57 -25.29 -18.62
C ALA A 123 1.16 -24.85 -17.19
N ILE A 124 0.20 -23.92 -17.07
CA ILE A 124 -0.32 -23.49 -15.76
C ILE A 124 -1.01 -24.64 -15.04
N ARG A 125 -1.83 -25.43 -15.75
CA ARG A 125 -2.51 -26.61 -15.19
C ARG A 125 -1.51 -27.58 -14.58
N THR A 126 -0.51 -27.98 -15.36
CA THR A 126 0.56 -28.88 -14.91
C THR A 126 1.31 -28.35 -13.70
N LEU A 127 1.65 -27.05 -13.70
CA LEU A 127 2.31 -26.39 -12.58
C LEU A 127 1.43 -26.43 -11.31
N ARG A 128 0.14 -26.16 -11.44
CA ARG A 128 -0.79 -26.16 -10.29
C ARG A 128 -1.03 -27.56 -9.76
N GLU A 129 -1.17 -28.56 -10.62
CA GLU A 129 -1.31 -29.97 -10.25
C GLU A 129 -0.10 -30.46 -9.44
N GLY A 130 1.10 -30.04 -9.79
CA GLY A 130 2.35 -30.36 -9.10
C GLY A 130 2.61 -29.55 -7.83
N SER A 131 1.76 -28.60 -7.45
CA SER A 131 2.00 -27.74 -6.31
C SER A 131 1.88 -28.48 -4.98
N SER A 132 2.77 -28.22 -4.01
CA SER A 132 2.65 -28.70 -2.64
C SER A 132 1.47 -28.07 -1.87
N ALA A 133 1.01 -26.89 -2.30
CA ALA A 133 -0.09 -26.17 -1.68
C ALA A 133 -1.46 -26.63 -2.21
N ASP A 134 -2.27 -27.25 -1.36
CA ASP A 134 -3.60 -27.77 -1.70
C ASP A 134 -4.52 -26.70 -2.34
N ARG A 135 -4.47 -25.47 -1.82
CA ARG A 135 -5.24 -24.32 -2.36
C ARG A 135 -4.90 -24.00 -3.83
N ILE A 136 -3.66 -24.31 -4.27
CA ILE A 136 -3.22 -24.09 -5.65
C ILE A 136 -3.63 -25.27 -6.50
N ARG A 137 -3.44 -26.53 -6.03
CA ARG A 137 -3.88 -27.74 -6.75
C ARG A 137 -5.36 -27.70 -7.10
N LYS A 138 -6.22 -27.29 -6.16
CA LYS A 138 -7.68 -27.15 -6.38
C LYS A 138 -8.06 -26.15 -7.48
N LYS A 139 -7.10 -25.32 -7.93
CA LYS A 139 -7.28 -24.34 -9.01
C LYS A 139 -6.65 -24.77 -10.34
N ALA A 140 -6.24 -26.03 -10.49
CA ALA A 140 -5.64 -26.52 -11.72
C ALA A 140 -6.61 -26.47 -12.93
N ASP A 141 -7.87 -26.83 -12.73
CA ASP A 141 -8.90 -26.75 -13.79
C ASP A 141 -9.29 -25.33 -14.18
N GLU A 142 -9.03 -24.36 -13.31
CA GLU A 142 -9.23 -22.94 -13.55
C GLU A 142 -7.92 -22.26 -14.02
N ALA A 143 -7.09 -22.93 -14.83
CA ALA A 143 -5.79 -22.44 -15.29
C ALA A 143 -5.86 -21.07 -16.01
N TYR A 144 -7.02 -20.74 -16.59
CA TYR A 144 -7.29 -19.46 -17.26
C TYR A 144 -7.51 -18.29 -16.28
N LEU A 145 -7.69 -18.55 -14.98
CA LEU A 145 -7.88 -17.51 -13.96
C LEU A 145 -6.63 -17.36 -13.07
N PHE A 146 -6.44 -16.19 -12.51
CA PHE A 146 -5.56 -16.04 -11.36
C PHE A 146 -6.07 -16.90 -10.21
N CYS A 147 -5.15 -17.49 -9.45
CA CYS A 147 -5.48 -18.36 -8.31
C CYS A 147 -6.33 -17.64 -7.24
N GLN A 148 -6.08 -16.35 -7.05
CA GLN A 148 -6.88 -15.49 -6.18
C GLN A 148 -7.14 -14.18 -6.91
N ILE A 149 -8.41 -13.86 -7.09
CA ILE A 149 -8.86 -12.63 -7.73
C ILE A 149 -9.32 -11.67 -6.63
N ARG A 150 -8.67 -10.50 -6.59
CA ARG A 150 -8.94 -9.44 -5.61
C ARG A 150 -8.88 -8.06 -6.27
N GLN A 151 -9.11 -8.02 -7.59
CA GLN A 151 -9.14 -6.78 -8.34
C GLN A 151 -10.39 -5.97 -7.97
N PRO A 152 -10.26 -4.68 -7.56
CA PRO A 152 -11.41 -3.82 -7.34
C PRO A 152 -12.21 -3.57 -8.62
N GLU A 153 -13.53 -3.41 -8.48
CA GLU A 153 -14.44 -3.04 -9.59
C GLU A 153 -14.47 -1.52 -9.85
N SER A 154 -13.92 -0.72 -8.95
CA SER A 154 -13.74 0.73 -9.05
C SER A 154 -12.26 1.10 -9.12
N ASN A 155 -11.97 2.37 -9.43
CA ASN A 155 -10.63 2.91 -9.26
C ASN A 155 -10.17 2.77 -7.80
N TYR A 156 -8.87 2.71 -7.59
CA TYR A 156 -8.34 2.31 -6.30
C TYR A 156 -6.98 2.94 -5.99
N ILE A 157 -6.61 2.93 -4.71
CA ILE A 157 -5.28 3.30 -4.23
C ILE A 157 -4.43 2.03 -4.14
N ILE A 158 -3.20 2.08 -4.65
CA ILE A 158 -2.18 1.03 -4.46
C ILE A 158 -1.20 1.45 -3.37
N ILE A 159 -0.92 0.50 -2.48
CA ILE A 159 0.12 0.59 -1.44
C ILE A 159 1.13 -0.53 -1.69
N PRO A 160 2.38 -0.25 -2.06
CA PRO A 160 3.43 -1.26 -2.16
C PRO A 160 3.63 -2.00 -0.85
N GLN A 161 3.77 -3.33 -0.91
CA GLN A 161 3.99 -4.14 0.29
C GLN A 161 5.32 -3.83 0.98
N HIS A 162 6.34 -3.44 0.21
CA HIS A 162 7.66 -3.12 0.73
C HIS A 162 8.07 -1.70 0.34
N SER A 163 8.67 -0.99 1.28
CA SER A 163 9.30 0.32 1.04
C SER A 163 10.60 0.39 1.81
N THR A 164 11.64 0.98 1.20
CA THR A 164 12.95 1.13 1.86
C THR A 164 12.89 2.12 3.01
N SER A 165 13.75 1.95 4.01
CA SER A 165 13.87 2.87 5.14
C SER A 165 14.42 4.26 4.77
N SER A 166 15.03 4.39 3.58
CA SER A 166 15.50 5.68 3.03
C SER A 166 14.36 6.60 2.61
N ARG A 167 13.14 6.08 2.42
CA ARG A 167 11.96 6.88 2.05
C ARG A 167 11.19 7.30 3.29
N ARG A 168 11.02 8.61 3.45
CA ARG A 168 10.19 9.18 4.52
C ARG A 168 8.72 8.83 4.38
N TYR A 169 8.21 8.77 3.15
CA TYR A 169 6.83 8.44 2.81
C TYR A 169 6.79 7.19 1.93
N ILE A 170 5.81 6.33 2.15
CA ILE A 170 5.57 5.16 1.29
C ILE A 170 4.98 5.67 -0.04
N PRO A 171 5.60 5.35 -1.19
CA PRO A 171 5.06 5.72 -2.50
C PRO A 171 3.72 5.02 -2.74
N MET A 172 2.65 5.80 -2.87
CA MET A 172 1.30 5.31 -3.14
C MET A 172 0.71 6.08 -4.31
N GLY A 173 -0.26 5.50 -5.02
CA GLY A 173 -0.90 6.16 -6.16
C GLY A 173 -2.32 5.69 -6.38
N PHE A 174 -3.08 6.49 -7.15
CA PHE A 174 -4.37 6.09 -7.70
C PHE A 174 -4.17 5.34 -9.01
N PHE A 175 -4.96 4.30 -9.21
CA PHE A 175 -4.95 3.47 -10.40
C PHE A 175 -6.36 3.22 -10.91
N ASP A 176 -6.47 3.13 -12.24
CA ASP A 176 -7.69 2.77 -12.93
C ASP A 176 -8.03 1.28 -12.70
N LYS A 177 -9.31 0.96 -12.54
CA LYS A 177 -9.82 -0.40 -12.33
C LYS A 177 -9.41 -1.41 -13.41
N ASN A 178 -9.05 -0.93 -14.61
CA ASN A 178 -8.61 -1.78 -15.71
C ASN A 178 -7.13 -2.16 -15.62
N VAL A 179 -6.36 -1.58 -14.70
CA VAL A 179 -4.99 -2.00 -14.39
C VAL A 179 -5.06 -3.09 -13.32
N ILE A 180 -4.59 -4.28 -13.62
CA ILE A 180 -4.63 -5.41 -12.67
C ILE A 180 -3.50 -5.28 -11.67
N CYS A 181 -3.84 -5.33 -10.37
CA CYS A 181 -2.85 -5.26 -9.30
C CYS A 181 -2.45 -6.65 -8.80
N GLY A 182 -1.15 -6.91 -8.79
CA GLY A 182 -0.55 -8.14 -8.27
C GLY A 182 -0.34 -8.16 -6.76
N ASN A 183 -0.10 -9.34 -6.23
CA ASN A 183 0.01 -9.63 -4.79
C ASN A 183 1.27 -9.09 -4.08
N SER A 184 2.12 -8.35 -4.78
CA SER A 184 3.23 -7.59 -4.20
C SER A 184 2.82 -6.20 -3.66
N ALA A 185 1.54 -5.85 -3.81
CA ALA A 185 0.95 -4.61 -3.30
C ALA A 185 -0.41 -4.88 -2.64
N PHE A 186 -0.92 -3.87 -1.94
CA PHE A 186 -2.28 -3.82 -1.41
C PHE A 186 -3.11 -2.83 -2.20
N VAL A 187 -4.40 -3.07 -2.27
CA VAL A 187 -5.40 -2.24 -2.94
C VAL A 187 -6.47 -1.78 -1.96
N ILE A 188 -6.93 -0.55 -2.15
CA ILE A 188 -8.05 0.03 -1.42
C ILE A 188 -8.99 0.63 -2.46
N ALA A 189 -10.21 0.07 -2.60
CA ALA A 189 -11.23 0.54 -3.53
C ALA A 189 -11.74 1.93 -3.10
N SER A 190 -11.03 2.97 -3.50
CA SER A 190 -11.33 4.36 -3.13
C SER A 190 -10.61 5.36 -4.03
N GLU A 191 -11.28 6.47 -4.35
CA GLU A 191 -10.71 7.66 -5.00
C GLU A 191 -10.64 8.85 -4.03
N SER A 192 -10.81 8.60 -2.73
CA SER A 192 -10.83 9.64 -1.70
C SER A 192 -9.46 10.30 -1.54
N ARG A 193 -9.37 11.60 -1.86
CA ARG A 193 -8.17 12.42 -1.60
C ARG A 193 -7.92 12.58 -0.11
N TYR A 194 -8.96 12.60 0.70
CA TYR A 194 -8.82 12.61 2.16
C TYR A 194 -8.08 11.36 2.66
N LEU A 195 -8.52 10.17 2.22
CA LEU A 195 -7.85 8.91 2.58
C LEU A 195 -6.39 8.90 2.09
N PHE A 196 -6.18 9.29 0.83
CA PHE A 196 -4.84 9.38 0.25
C PHE A 196 -3.94 10.36 1.02
N GLY A 197 -4.47 11.51 1.44
CA GLY A 197 -3.73 12.51 2.22
C GLY A 197 -3.28 11.96 3.57
N ILE A 198 -4.16 11.26 4.30
CA ILE A 198 -3.78 10.63 5.57
C ILE A 198 -2.70 9.57 5.35
N LEU A 199 -2.88 8.67 4.40
CA LEU A 199 -1.93 7.59 4.10
C LEU A 199 -0.54 8.12 3.67
N ASN A 200 -0.49 9.24 2.96
CA ASN A 200 0.75 9.91 2.55
C ASN A 200 1.29 10.91 3.59
N SER A 201 0.70 11.00 4.79
CA SER A 201 1.21 11.85 5.86
C SER A 201 2.34 11.21 6.64
N ASN A 202 3.19 12.04 7.24
CA ASN A 202 4.20 11.57 8.19
C ASN A 202 3.58 10.91 9.42
N VAL A 203 2.35 11.28 9.81
CA VAL A 203 1.63 10.65 10.94
C VAL A 203 1.39 9.17 10.66
N HIS A 204 0.82 8.84 9.48
CA HIS A 204 0.61 7.44 9.10
C HIS A 204 1.92 6.70 8.85
N ASN A 205 2.90 7.35 8.23
CA ASN A 205 4.20 6.74 7.96
C ASN A 205 5.01 6.50 9.24
N ALA A 206 4.90 7.37 10.26
CA ALA A 206 5.48 7.16 11.58
C ALA A 206 4.86 5.95 12.30
N TRP A 207 3.52 5.84 12.27
CA TRP A 207 2.82 4.65 12.74
C TRP A 207 3.29 3.39 12.01
N CYS A 208 3.36 3.42 10.68
CA CYS A 208 3.85 2.30 9.89
C CYS A 208 5.27 1.90 10.30
N ARG A 209 6.20 2.84 10.42
CA ARG A 209 7.59 2.55 10.85
C ARG A 209 7.67 1.92 12.24
N ALA A 210 6.77 2.29 13.13
CA ALA A 210 6.74 1.77 14.49
C ALA A 210 6.21 0.34 14.59
N ILE A 211 5.17 -0.01 13.82
CA ILE A 211 4.42 -1.26 14.03
C ILE A 211 4.56 -2.30 12.91
N CYS A 212 5.01 -1.91 11.72
CA CYS A 212 5.13 -2.87 10.62
C CYS A 212 6.32 -3.83 10.82
N GLY A 213 6.20 -5.03 10.26
CA GLY A 213 7.32 -5.95 10.16
C GLY A 213 8.44 -5.37 9.26
N ARG A 214 9.64 -5.91 9.39
CA ARG A 214 10.78 -5.56 8.54
C ARG A 214 11.25 -6.77 7.74
N LEU A 215 11.77 -6.51 6.55
CA LEU A 215 12.51 -7.47 5.74
C LEU A 215 13.85 -6.79 5.39
N GLY A 216 14.90 -7.13 6.15
CA GLY A 216 16.16 -6.38 6.10
C GLY A 216 15.94 -4.90 6.45
N MET A 217 16.36 -4.01 5.55
CA MET A 217 16.18 -2.55 5.70
C MET A 217 14.80 -2.04 5.22
N ALA A 218 13.97 -2.90 4.64
CA ALA A 218 12.65 -2.51 4.15
C ALA A 218 11.56 -2.66 5.20
N TYR A 219 10.63 -1.71 5.23
CA TYR A 219 9.38 -1.84 5.96
C TYR A 219 8.41 -2.70 5.16
N ARG A 220 7.75 -3.63 5.84
CA ARG A 220 6.72 -4.49 5.25
C ARG A 220 5.34 -4.03 5.69
N TYR A 221 4.67 -3.28 4.83
CA TYR A 221 3.29 -2.87 5.05
C TYR A 221 2.36 -4.08 5.14
N SER A 222 1.31 -3.98 5.95
CA SER A 222 0.33 -5.06 6.12
C SER A 222 -1.06 -4.48 6.43
N PRO A 223 -2.14 -5.26 6.24
CA PRO A 223 -3.48 -4.84 6.66
C PRO A 223 -3.58 -4.45 8.14
N ALA A 224 -2.74 -5.02 9.02
CA ALA A 224 -2.70 -4.64 10.42
C ALA A 224 -2.28 -3.18 10.63
N VAL A 225 -1.36 -2.65 9.81
CA VAL A 225 -0.95 -1.24 9.85
C VAL A 225 -2.14 -0.32 9.59
N TYR A 226 -2.91 -0.64 8.56
CA TYR A 226 -4.07 0.12 8.11
C TYR A 226 -5.27 -0.01 9.05
N ASN A 227 -5.64 -1.24 9.42
CA ASN A 227 -6.82 -1.53 10.21
C ASN A 227 -6.71 -1.05 11.66
N ASN A 228 -5.51 -1.08 12.23
CA ASN A 228 -5.27 -0.65 13.61
C ASN A 228 -4.82 0.81 13.74
N PHE A 229 -4.67 1.52 12.61
CA PHE A 229 -4.34 2.93 12.66
C PHE A 229 -5.45 3.71 13.38
N PRO A 230 -5.13 4.56 14.35
CA PRO A 230 -6.13 5.34 15.07
C PRO A 230 -6.57 6.54 14.22
N TRP A 231 -7.43 6.29 13.23
CA TRP A 231 -7.92 7.28 12.26
C TRP A 231 -8.48 8.52 12.97
N PRO A 232 -8.17 9.74 12.50
CA PRO A 232 -8.67 10.96 13.11
C PRO A 232 -10.18 11.14 12.88
N THR A 233 -10.81 11.97 13.70
CA THR A 233 -12.18 12.41 13.52
C THR A 233 -12.15 13.92 13.19
N PRO A 234 -11.90 14.30 11.91
CA PRO A 234 -11.75 15.70 11.53
C PRO A 234 -13.08 16.42 11.46
N THR A 235 -13.03 17.74 11.60
CA THR A 235 -14.12 18.61 11.15
C THR A 235 -14.18 18.62 9.61
N GLU A 236 -15.30 19.06 9.01
CA GLU A 236 -15.39 19.19 7.54
C GLU A 236 -14.32 20.13 6.98
N GLN A 237 -13.98 21.20 7.69
CA GLN A 237 -12.93 22.12 7.28
C GLN A 237 -11.55 21.44 7.29
N GLN A 238 -11.24 20.65 8.30
CA GLN A 238 -9.98 19.89 8.37
C GLN A 238 -9.92 18.83 7.27
N LYS A 239 -11.02 18.15 7.00
CA LYS A 239 -11.12 17.17 5.92
C LYS A 239 -10.86 17.82 4.56
N ALA A 240 -11.55 18.93 4.24
CA ALA A 240 -11.34 19.69 3.01
C ALA A 240 -9.88 20.18 2.89
N LYS A 241 -9.25 20.58 4.01
CA LYS A 241 -7.83 20.98 4.00
C LYS A 241 -6.90 19.83 3.67
N ILE A 242 -7.16 18.63 4.20
CA ILE A 242 -6.37 17.42 3.89
C ILE A 242 -6.57 17.06 2.41
N GLU A 243 -7.79 17.12 1.88
CA GLU A 243 -8.06 16.87 0.45
C GLU A 243 -7.32 17.84 -0.47
N GLN A 244 -7.30 19.12 -0.11
CA GLN A 244 -6.54 20.14 -0.84
C GLN A 244 -5.03 19.87 -0.83
N THR A 245 -4.47 19.52 0.34
CA THR A 245 -3.03 19.26 0.44
C THR A 245 -2.64 17.91 -0.20
N ALA A 246 -3.52 16.93 -0.18
CA ALA A 246 -3.37 15.68 -0.92
C ALA A 246 -3.32 15.90 -2.44
N GLN A 247 -4.22 16.78 -2.96
CA GLN A 247 -4.16 17.18 -4.37
C GLN A 247 -2.84 17.85 -4.71
N ALA A 248 -2.35 18.76 -3.85
CA ALA A 248 -1.07 19.43 -4.08
C ALA A 248 0.13 18.45 -4.16
N ILE A 249 0.08 17.30 -3.47
CA ILE A 249 1.09 16.23 -3.64
C ILE A 249 1.01 15.64 -5.05
N LEU A 250 -0.19 15.36 -5.56
CA LEU A 250 -0.38 14.82 -6.91
C LEU A 250 0.06 15.83 -7.97
N ASP A 251 -0.28 17.10 -7.80
CA ASP A 251 0.10 18.19 -8.72
C ASP A 251 1.63 18.35 -8.74
N ALA A 252 2.29 18.31 -7.58
CA ALA A 252 3.75 18.37 -7.50
C ALA A 252 4.43 17.16 -8.18
N ARG A 253 3.86 15.95 -8.09
CA ARG A 253 4.35 14.79 -8.85
C ARG A 253 4.22 14.97 -10.35
N ALA A 254 3.12 15.56 -10.80
CA ALA A 254 2.83 15.77 -12.22
C ALA A 254 3.82 16.74 -12.91
N LEU A 255 4.57 17.53 -12.15
CA LEU A 255 5.66 18.37 -12.69
C LEU A 255 6.86 17.54 -13.17
N TYR A 256 6.94 16.26 -12.83
CA TYR A 256 8.08 15.37 -13.09
C TYR A 256 7.62 14.10 -13.85
N PRO A 257 7.12 14.22 -15.09
CA PRO A 257 6.55 13.09 -15.83
C PRO A 257 7.57 12.02 -16.21
N ASP A 258 8.85 12.36 -16.23
CA ASP A 258 9.94 11.44 -16.56
C ASP A 258 10.60 10.79 -15.34
N SER A 259 10.10 11.05 -14.13
CA SER A 259 10.63 10.51 -12.88
C SER A 259 9.72 9.43 -12.32
N SER A 260 10.31 8.34 -11.84
CA SER A 260 9.61 7.30 -11.10
C SER A 260 9.26 7.77 -9.68
N LEU A 261 8.35 7.06 -8.99
CA LEU A 261 8.15 7.32 -7.57
C LEU A 261 9.39 6.98 -6.73
N ALA A 262 10.26 6.07 -7.21
CA ALA A 262 11.54 5.80 -6.57
C ALA A 262 12.40 7.07 -6.50
N ASP A 263 12.51 7.78 -7.62
CA ASP A 263 13.30 9.01 -7.73
C ASP A 263 12.69 10.15 -6.91
N LEU A 264 11.35 10.31 -7.01
CA LEU A 264 10.62 11.39 -6.34
C LEU A 264 10.57 11.25 -4.82
N PHE A 265 10.67 10.03 -4.28
CA PHE A 265 10.52 9.76 -2.86
C PHE A 265 11.82 9.43 -2.13
N ASP A 266 12.95 9.42 -2.83
CA ASP A 266 14.25 9.35 -2.18
C ASP A 266 14.52 10.65 -1.42
N GLU A 267 14.99 10.52 -0.18
CA GLU A 267 15.17 11.70 0.71
C GLU A 267 16.19 12.70 0.16
N LEU A 268 17.17 12.24 -0.62
CA LEU A 268 18.23 13.08 -1.20
C LEU A 268 17.75 13.79 -2.47
N THR A 269 16.91 13.14 -3.27
CA THR A 269 16.52 13.62 -4.61
C THR A 269 15.10 14.17 -4.67
N MET A 270 14.32 14.08 -3.59
CA MET A 270 12.95 14.59 -3.55
C MET A 270 12.88 16.07 -3.93
N PRO A 271 12.13 16.43 -4.99
CA PRO A 271 11.99 17.81 -5.43
C PRO A 271 11.45 18.74 -4.35
N PRO A 272 11.89 20.02 -4.30
CA PRO A 272 11.45 20.97 -3.30
C PRO A 272 9.92 21.18 -3.28
N GLU A 273 9.27 21.20 -4.43
CA GLU A 273 7.81 21.35 -4.58
C GLU A 273 7.08 20.18 -3.95
N LEU A 274 7.53 18.95 -4.22
CA LEU A 274 6.95 17.74 -3.64
C LEU A 274 7.18 17.68 -2.13
N ARG A 275 8.39 18.04 -1.67
CA ARG A 275 8.70 18.12 -0.24
C ARG A 275 7.80 19.14 0.46
N LYS A 276 7.59 20.32 -0.14
CA LYS A 276 6.72 21.38 0.39
C LYS A 276 5.26 20.91 0.46
N ALA A 277 4.77 20.21 -0.58
CA ALA A 277 3.43 19.65 -0.61
C ALA A 277 3.22 18.62 0.50
N HIS A 278 4.15 17.67 0.68
CA HIS A 278 4.10 16.69 1.77
C HIS A 278 4.12 17.37 3.14
N GLN A 279 4.98 18.36 3.37
CA GLN A 279 5.03 19.10 4.63
C GLN A 279 3.72 19.87 4.92
N ALA A 280 3.05 20.38 3.88
CA ALA A 280 1.74 21.01 4.04
C ALA A 280 0.67 19.99 4.44
N ASN A 281 0.69 18.81 3.79
CA ASN A 281 -0.21 17.71 4.11
C ASN A 281 0.04 17.17 5.53
N ASP A 282 1.30 17.00 5.94
CA ASP A 282 1.66 16.60 7.31
C ASP A 282 1.03 17.53 8.35
N ARG A 283 1.15 18.87 8.13
CA ARG A 283 0.56 19.85 9.04
C ARG A 283 -0.96 19.73 9.08
N ALA A 284 -1.63 19.58 7.95
CA ALA A 284 -3.08 19.46 7.89
C ALA A 284 -3.57 18.18 8.62
N VAL A 285 -2.86 17.06 8.45
CA VAL A 285 -3.20 15.81 9.15
C VAL A 285 -2.90 15.93 10.65
N MET A 286 -1.76 16.51 11.05
CA MET A 286 -1.44 16.75 12.46
C MET A 286 -2.49 17.64 13.15
N ASP A 287 -2.99 18.68 12.46
CA ASP A 287 -4.05 19.55 12.97
C ASP A 287 -5.37 18.78 13.19
N ALA A 288 -5.67 17.78 12.36
CA ALA A 288 -6.83 16.90 12.54
C ALA A 288 -6.71 15.97 13.76
N TYR A 289 -5.51 15.70 14.25
CA TYR A 289 -5.26 15.00 15.52
C TYR A 289 -5.17 15.96 16.72
N GLY A 290 -5.27 17.26 16.52
CA GLY A 290 -5.03 18.26 17.57
C GLY A 290 -3.55 18.40 17.95
N PHE A 291 -2.61 17.92 17.15
CA PHE A 291 -1.18 18.10 17.35
C PHE A 291 -0.77 19.52 16.92
N THR A 292 -1.04 20.50 17.78
CA THR A 292 -0.82 21.92 17.51
C THR A 292 0.65 22.32 17.67
N LYS A 293 0.99 23.57 17.26
CA LYS A 293 2.31 24.15 17.49
C LYS A 293 2.68 24.07 18.99
N GLY A 294 3.91 23.59 19.28
CA GLY A 294 4.42 23.44 20.65
C GLY A 294 4.17 22.06 21.28
N THR A 295 3.32 21.21 20.70
CA THR A 295 3.18 19.83 21.18
C THR A 295 4.38 18.98 20.73
N ALA A 296 4.83 18.06 21.60
CA ALA A 296 5.92 17.14 21.29
C ALA A 296 5.58 16.24 20.08
N ALA A 297 4.31 15.85 19.91
CA ALA A 297 3.84 15.03 18.80
C ALA A 297 4.01 15.71 17.43
N ARG A 298 4.08 17.06 17.38
CA ARG A 298 4.31 17.79 16.13
C ARG A 298 5.78 17.87 15.71
N THR A 299 6.69 17.76 16.64
CA THR A 299 8.13 17.96 16.42
C THR A 299 8.95 16.68 16.52
N SER A 300 8.41 15.65 17.17
CA SER A 300 9.08 14.37 17.40
C SER A 300 8.23 13.19 16.90
N GLU A 301 8.80 12.37 16.03
CA GLU A 301 8.14 11.16 15.51
C GLU A 301 7.80 10.18 16.63
N SER A 302 8.72 9.97 17.59
CA SER A 302 8.49 9.09 18.72
C SER A 302 7.35 9.58 19.62
N ALA A 303 7.23 10.90 19.83
CA ALA A 303 6.13 11.47 20.58
C ALA A 303 4.80 11.37 19.80
N CYS A 304 4.82 11.57 18.48
CA CYS A 304 3.66 11.35 17.61
C CYS A 304 3.14 9.91 17.73
N VAL A 305 4.03 8.92 17.61
CA VAL A 305 3.66 7.51 17.74
C VAL A 305 3.15 7.18 19.14
N ALA A 306 3.74 7.75 20.20
CA ALA A 306 3.25 7.56 21.56
C ALA A 306 1.80 8.06 21.74
N GLU A 307 1.47 9.23 21.19
CA GLU A 307 0.08 9.73 21.20
C GLU A 307 -0.87 8.86 20.36
N LEU A 308 -0.42 8.40 19.17
CA LEU A 308 -1.20 7.46 18.36
C LEU A 308 -1.47 6.13 19.09
N MET A 309 -0.51 5.62 19.85
CA MET A 309 -0.71 4.41 20.67
C MET A 309 -1.74 4.63 21.78
N LYS A 310 -1.76 5.78 22.42
CA LYS A 310 -2.80 6.12 23.41
C LYS A 310 -4.19 6.17 22.75
N LEU A 311 -4.31 6.80 21.59
CA LEU A 311 -5.56 6.84 20.83
C LEU A 311 -6.02 5.45 20.40
N TYR A 312 -5.09 4.57 20.00
CA TYR A 312 -5.39 3.19 19.69
C TYR A 312 -5.96 2.45 20.91
N GLN A 313 -5.31 2.55 22.06
CA GLN A 313 -5.77 1.92 23.31
C GLN A 313 -7.17 2.40 23.73
N GLN A 314 -7.43 3.70 23.62
CA GLN A 314 -8.76 4.27 23.91
C GLN A 314 -9.83 3.64 23.01
N LYS A 315 -9.58 3.56 21.70
CA LYS A 315 -10.51 2.94 20.74
C LYS A 315 -10.74 1.45 21.00
N VAL A 316 -9.71 0.70 21.35
CA VAL A 316 -9.87 -0.73 21.71
C VAL A 316 -10.70 -0.88 22.98
N SER A 317 -10.44 -0.07 24.01
CA SER A 317 -11.22 -0.11 25.27
C SER A 317 -12.68 0.30 25.10
N GLU A 318 -13.01 1.12 24.09
CA GLU A 318 -14.39 1.47 23.74
C GLU A 318 -15.13 0.34 23.01
N LEU A 319 -14.41 -0.50 22.26
CA LEU A 319 -14.97 -1.66 21.55
C LEU A 319 -15.17 -2.88 22.43
N GLU A 320 -14.50 -2.95 23.57
CA GLU A 320 -14.61 -4.04 24.56
C GLU A 320 -15.71 -3.80 25.60
N LYS A 321 -16.34 -2.62 25.58
CA LYS A 321 -17.50 -2.24 26.41
C LYS A 321 -18.81 -2.47 25.67
#